data_c821c80449213d90ef6a2465d2e69f08
#
_entry.id   c821c80449213d90ef6a2465d2e69f08
#
_cell.length_a   1.000
_cell.length_b   1.000
_cell.length_c   1.000
_cell.angle_alpha   90.00
_cell.angle_beta   90.00
_cell.angle_gamma   90.00
#
_symmetry.space_group_name_H-M   'P 1'
#
loop_
_entity.id
_entity.type
_entity.pdbx_description
1 polymer ?
#
loop_
_entity_poly.entity_id
_entity_poly.type
_entity_poly.pdbx_seq_one_letter_code
_entity_poly.pdbx_strand_id
1 'polypeptide(L)'
;MEDASHELLKRVVKIKNPNGFHMRPKAAFVEAASRFASEVKLTWEGQVFNGKSMFELMLVAASEDSEVTLEVFGSDSHLALQELEKVLAEEDVSVLD
;
A
#
# COMPACT_ATOMS: atom_id res chain seq x y z
N MET A 1 29.66 7.90 2.02
CA MET A 1 29.33 6.80 1.87
C MET A 1 27.96 6.58 1.60
N GLU A 2 27.58 5.73 0.98
CA GLU A 2 26.32 5.60 0.66
C GLU A 2 25.50 5.11 1.66
N ASP A 3 24.34 5.51 1.67
CA ASP A 3 23.44 5.17 2.64
C ASP A 3 22.68 4.00 2.18
N ALA A 4 23.09 2.87 2.56
CA ALA A 4 22.46 1.67 2.13
C ALA A 4 21.08 1.51 2.65
N SER A 5 20.67 2.34 3.57
CA SER A 5 19.32 2.18 4.08
C SER A 5 18.28 2.77 3.16
N HIS A 6 18.69 3.50 2.13
CA HIS A 6 17.72 4.08 1.21
C HIS A 6 17.59 3.21 -0.03
N GLU A 7 16.83 2.14 0.10
CA GLU A 7 16.59 1.26 -0.99
C GLU A 7 15.22 1.42 -1.55
N LEU A 8 15.09 1.27 -2.86
CA LEU A 8 13.80 1.25 -3.51
C LEU A 8 13.34 -0.19 -3.58
N LEU A 9 12.23 -0.49 -2.96
CA LEU A 9 11.67 -1.83 -2.98
C LEU A 9 10.36 -1.81 -3.74
N LYS A 10 10.11 -2.85 -4.51
CA LYS A 10 8.92 -2.92 -5.33
C LYS A 10 8.29 -4.28 -5.20
N ARG A 11 6.99 -4.35 -5.08
CA ARG A 11 6.31 -5.61 -4.94
C ARG A 11 4.93 -5.55 -5.60
N VAL A 12 4.58 -6.56 -6.35
CA VAL A 12 3.25 -6.65 -6.93
C VAL A 12 2.40 -7.41 -5.92
N VAL A 13 1.28 -6.83 -5.53
CA VAL A 13 0.43 -7.41 -4.50
C VAL A 13 -0.99 -7.54 -5.03
N LYS A 14 -1.64 -8.67 -4.73
CA LYS A 14 -3.00 -8.88 -5.13
C LYS A 14 -3.93 -8.43 -4.04
N ILE A 15 -4.99 -7.72 -4.40
CA ILE A 15 -6.00 -7.29 -3.44
C ILE A 15 -6.83 -8.50 -3.06
N LYS A 16 -6.82 -8.87 -1.79
CA LYS A 16 -7.53 -10.06 -1.37
C LYS A 16 -8.88 -9.80 -0.73
N ASN A 17 -9.18 -8.57 -0.43
CA ASN A 17 -10.45 -8.25 0.20
C ASN A 17 -11.57 -8.48 -0.80
N PRO A 18 -12.61 -9.22 -0.48
CA PRO A 18 -13.70 -9.48 -1.40
C PRO A 18 -14.41 -8.22 -1.86
N ASN A 19 -14.34 -7.16 -1.07
CA ASN A 19 -14.94 -5.89 -1.45
C ASN A 19 -13.95 -4.99 -2.17
N GLY A 20 -12.80 -5.52 -2.52
CA GLY A 20 -11.78 -4.76 -3.21
C GLY A 20 -11.09 -3.76 -2.30
N PHE A 21 -10.38 -2.84 -2.89
CA PHE A 21 -9.63 -1.86 -2.13
C PHE A 21 -10.57 -0.69 -1.82
N HIS A 22 -11.52 -0.91 -0.93
CA HIS A 22 -12.52 0.09 -0.61
C HIS A 22 -12.05 1.00 0.53
N MET A 23 -12.91 1.83 1.05
CA MET A 23 -12.51 2.88 1.98
C MET A 23 -11.80 2.40 3.22
N ARG A 24 -12.25 1.31 3.80
CA ARG A 24 -11.64 0.85 5.03
C ARG A 24 -10.19 0.41 4.84
N PRO A 25 -9.85 -0.46 3.89
CA PRO A 25 -8.45 -0.79 3.68
C PRO A 25 -7.65 0.40 3.17
N LYS A 26 -8.28 1.35 2.45
CA LYS A 26 -7.57 2.52 2.00
C LYS A 26 -7.14 3.36 3.21
N ALA A 27 -8.04 3.56 4.16
CA ALA A 27 -7.73 4.33 5.34
C ALA A 27 -6.65 3.63 6.17
N ALA A 28 -6.74 2.31 6.28
CA ALA A 28 -5.73 1.56 7.01
C ALA A 28 -4.37 1.67 6.33
N PHE A 29 -4.37 1.69 5.00
CA PHE A 29 -3.13 1.78 4.24
C PHE A 29 -2.49 3.15 4.49
N VAL A 30 -3.27 4.23 4.40
CA VAL A 30 -2.73 5.57 4.60
C VAL A 30 -2.20 5.72 6.02
N GLU A 31 -2.93 5.20 6.99
CA GLU A 31 -2.50 5.30 8.36
C GLU A 31 -1.20 4.56 8.56
N ALA A 32 -1.09 3.36 8.05
CA ALA A 32 0.13 2.58 8.19
C ALA A 32 1.29 3.25 7.45
N ALA A 33 1.06 3.72 6.22
CA ALA A 33 2.10 4.34 5.42
C ALA A 33 2.62 5.59 6.11
N SER A 34 1.74 6.33 6.78
CA SER A 34 2.13 7.58 7.40
C SER A 34 3.04 7.40 8.60
N ARG A 35 3.15 6.17 9.12
CA ARG A 35 4.03 5.94 10.25
C ARG A 35 5.47 5.74 9.82
N PHE A 36 5.73 5.59 8.55
CA PHE A 36 7.09 5.35 8.06
C PHE A 36 7.67 6.59 7.41
N ALA A 37 8.98 6.72 7.47
CA ALA A 37 9.65 7.83 6.82
C ALA A 37 9.73 7.64 5.32
N SER A 38 9.66 6.39 4.85
CA SER A 38 9.80 6.09 3.44
C SER A 38 8.71 6.70 2.60
N GLU A 39 9.01 6.97 1.34
CA GLU A 39 8.02 7.37 0.37
C GLU A 39 7.29 6.13 -0.01
N VAL A 40 6.00 6.22 -0.22
CA VAL A 40 5.16 5.07 -0.56
C VAL A 40 4.36 5.42 -1.81
N LYS A 41 4.48 4.62 -2.85
CA LYS A 41 3.71 4.82 -4.06
C LYS A 41 2.96 3.57 -4.41
N LEU A 42 1.76 3.74 -4.92
CA LEU A 42 0.94 2.62 -5.33
C LEU A 42 0.62 2.83 -6.80
N THR A 43 0.89 1.84 -7.64
CA THR A 43 0.57 1.93 -9.06
C THR A 43 -0.58 0.99 -9.36
N TRP A 44 -1.59 1.51 -10.04
CA TRP A 44 -2.75 0.72 -10.43
C TRP A 44 -3.13 1.16 -11.84
N GLU A 45 -3.24 0.19 -12.71
CA GLU A 45 -3.59 0.44 -14.10
C GLU A 45 -2.77 1.54 -14.74
N GLY A 46 -1.48 1.48 -14.53
CA GLY A 46 -0.57 2.42 -15.17
C GLY A 46 -0.47 3.78 -14.52
N GLN A 47 -1.24 4.04 -13.48
CA GLN A 47 -1.17 5.33 -12.81
C GLN A 47 -0.55 5.20 -11.43
N VAL A 48 0.23 6.20 -11.05
CA VAL A 48 0.95 6.18 -9.78
C VAL A 48 0.25 7.10 -8.79
N PHE A 49 0.03 6.60 -7.59
CA PHE A 49 -0.66 7.34 -6.54
C PHE A 49 0.22 7.42 -5.30
N ASN A 50 0.11 8.53 -4.57
CA ASN A 50 0.86 8.70 -3.34
C ASN A 50 0.19 7.88 -2.24
N GLY A 51 0.90 6.90 -1.71
CA GLY A 51 0.34 5.98 -0.71
C GLY A 51 0.04 6.63 0.62
N LYS A 52 0.48 7.86 0.85
CA LYS A 52 0.20 8.57 2.07
C LYS A 52 -0.94 9.57 1.90
N SER A 53 -1.58 9.60 0.75
CA SER A 53 -2.66 10.54 0.48
C SER A 53 -3.97 9.80 0.32
N MET A 54 -4.86 9.96 1.28
CA MET A 54 -6.17 9.33 1.19
C MET A 54 -6.91 9.85 -0.03
N PHE A 55 -6.74 11.16 -0.32
CA PHE A 55 -7.38 11.75 -1.46
C PHE A 55 -6.99 11.03 -2.76
N GLU A 56 -5.70 10.74 -2.93
CA GLU A 56 -5.28 10.05 -4.13
C GLU A 56 -5.72 8.61 -4.14
N LEU A 57 -5.67 7.94 -2.99
CA LEU A 57 -6.04 6.53 -2.97
C LEU A 57 -7.54 6.33 -3.23
N MET A 58 -8.34 7.37 -3.01
CA MET A 58 -9.76 7.25 -3.32
C MET A 58 -9.99 7.06 -4.81
N LEU A 59 -8.99 7.37 -5.63
CA LEU A 59 -9.13 7.19 -7.07
C LEU A 59 -8.79 5.77 -7.52
N VAL A 60 -8.24 4.95 -6.63
CA VAL A 60 -7.87 3.58 -6.99
C VAL A 60 -9.07 2.68 -6.80
N ALA A 61 -9.58 2.15 -7.87
CA ALA A 61 -10.77 1.32 -7.82
C ALA A 61 -10.49 -0.16 -8.02
N ALA A 62 -9.40 -0.63 -7.45
CA ALA A 62 -8.98 -2.01 -7.62
C ALA A 62 -9.95 -2.98 -6.95
N SER A 63 -10.37 -3.99 -7.69
CA SER A 63 -11.31 -4.97 -7.15
C SER A 63 -10.57 -6.17 -6.62
N GLU A 64 -11.31 -7.11 -6.05
CA GLU A 64 -10.73 -8.32 -5.53
C GLU A 64 -9.92 -8.99 -6.63
N ASP A 65 -8.75 -9.49 -6.28
CA ASP A 65 -7.81 -10.17 -7.16
C ASP A 65 -7.11 -9.25 -8.18
N SER A 66 -7.37 -7.95 -8.17
CA SER A 66 -6.61 -7.05 -9.01
C SER A 66 -5.22 -6.90 -8.43
N GLU A 67 -4.27 -6.60 -9.27
CA GLU A 67 -2.91 -6.41 -8.82
C GLU A 67 -2.57 -4.94 -8.75
N VAL A 68 -1.86 -4.54 -7.71
CA VAL A 68 -1.32 -3.20 -7.61
C VAL A 68 0.18 -3.35 -7.37
N THR A 69 0.95 -2.36 -7.77
CA THR A 69 2.39 -2.39 -7.53
C THR A 69 2.71 -1.42 -6.40
N LEU A 70 3.35 -1.94 -5.39
CA LEU A 70 3.71 -1.14 -4.23
C LEU A 70 5.20 -0.81 -4.34
N GLU A 71 5.55 0.47 -4.26
CA GLU A 71 6.94 0.89 -4.27
C GLU A 71 7.23 1.69 -3.03
N VAL A 72 8.30 1.38 -2.35
CA VAL A 72 8.64 2.01 -1.10
C VAL A 72 10.12 2.38 -1.13
N PHE A 73 10.45 3.63 -0.82
CA PHE A 73 11.82 4.07 -0.84
C PHE A 73 12.16 4.88 0.40
N GLY A 74 13.17 4.48 1.12
CA GLY A 74 13.61 5.23 2.30
C GLY A 74 14.32 4.35 3.31
N SER A 75 14.64 4.94 4.43
CA SER A 75 15.45 4.28 5.45
C SER A 75 14.73 3.12 6.12
N ASP A 76 13.41 3.16 6.17
CA ASP A 76 12.65 2.07 6.78
C ASP A 76 11.84 1.31 5.74
N SER A 77 12.31 1.27 4.50
CA SER A 77 11.54 0.69 3.40
C SER A 77 11.23 -0.78 3.58
N HIS A 78 12.13 -1.56 4.16
CA HIS A 78 11.86 -2.99 4.34
C HIS A 78 10.68 -3.20 5.28
N LEU A 79 10.67 -2.47 6.39
CA LEU A 79 9.61 -2.64 7.35
C LEU A 79 8.31 -2.09 6.78
N ALA A 80 8.38 -0.97 6.09
CA ALA A 80 7.20 -0.38 5.48
C ALA A 80 6.58 -1.32 4.45
N LEU A 81 7.40 -1.93 3.60
CA LEU A 81 6.90 -2.83 2.59
C LEU A 81 6.18 -4.00 3.24
N GLN A 82 6.76 -4.56 4.29
CA GLN A 82 6.18 -5.69 4.95
C GLN A 82 4.82 -5.36 5.53
N GLU A 83 4.71 -4.22 6.22
CA GLU A 83 3.45 -3.85 6.82
C GLU A 83 2.39 -3.48 5.78
N LEU A 84 2.79 -2.78 4.74
CA LEU A 84 1.83 -2.34 3.74
C LEU A 84 1.34 -3.48 2.86
N GLU A 85 2.21 -4.45 2.62
CA GLU A 85 1.81 -5.60 1.85
C GLU A 85 0.73 -6.36 2.62
N LYS A 86 0.83 -6.42 3.92
CA LYS A 86 -0.16 -7.11 4.72
C LYS A 86 -1.50 -6.40 4.62
N VAL A 87 -1.51 -5.08 4.65
CA VAL A 87 -2.77 -4.35 4.55
C VAL A 87 -3.47 -4.64 3.23
N LEU A 88 -2.70 -4.66 2.13
CA LEU A 88 -3.29 -4.89 0.82
C LEU A 88 -3.79 -6.32 0.64
N ALA A 89 -3.10 -7.26 1.24
CA ALA A 89 -3.44 -8.66 1.07
C ALA A 89 -4.43 -9.17 2.11
N GLU A 90 -4.82 -8.32 3.04
CA GLU A 90 -5.68 -8.78 4.10
C GLU A 90 -7.11 -8.93 3.66
N GLU A 91 -7.75 -10.02 4.05
CA GLU A 91 -9.15 -10.19 3.78
C GLU A 91 -9.89 -9.44 4.87
N ASP A 92 -11.02 -8.89 4.51
CA ASP A 92 -11.77 -8.11 5.45
C ASP A 92 -12.55 -8.99 6.38
N VAL A 93 -12.13 -9.05 7.61
CA VAL A 93 -12.85 -9.85 8.52
C VAL A 93 -13.53 -9.07 9.53
N SER A 94 -13.54 -7.80 9.37
CA SER A 94 -14.11 -7.00 10.38
C SER A 94 -15.52 -7.14 10.50
N VAL A 95 -16.07 -7.85 9.69
CA VAL A 95 -17.42 -8.05 9.77
C VAL A 95 -17.80 -8.55 11.01
N LEU A 96 -16.95 -9.04 11.74
CA LEU A 96 -17.31 -9.54 12.90
C LEU A 96 -17.77 -8.66 13.81
N ASP A 97 -17.49 -7.52 13.67
CA ASP A 97 -17.88 -6.66 14.62
C ASP A 97 -19.03 -6.11 14.37
#